data_ec3e052a88fb1b4d1748b731815062d4
#
_entry.id   ec3e052a88fb1b4d1748b731815062d4
#
_cell.length_a   1.000
_cell.length_b   1.000
_cell.length_c   1.000
_cell.angle_alpha   90.00
_cell.angle_beta   90.00
_cell.angle_gamma   90.00
#
_symmetry.space_group_name_H-M   'P 1'
#
loop_
_entity.id
_entity.type
_entity.pdbx_description
1 polymer ?
#
loop_
_entity_poly.entity_id
_entity_poly.type
_entity_poly.pdbx_seq_one_letter_code
_entity_poly.pdbx_strand_id
1 'polypeptide(L)'
;MPDATRRRASTNRKMDEIMRPARRLPLTRQVLADQLETATPAQMEFVDRWMNAEIESREASKRTRLPGQAGFPAAKELDDYDWQNVRMPADWQRSGLESLGFLDGPEDVVMFGPPGTGKTHLAIALGRKACRQGVPVRFYTAAGLVMRLLRANTEGKLDRELQAIAKARMIVIDELGYVPIDEEGSRLLFQVAANAYETQSIVYTTNIESGGWGRVFGDPNMAAAICVLSSCYRPVWREFSFRKSGRF
;
A
#
# COMPACT_ATOMS: atom_id res chain seq x y z
N MET A 1 -20.58 -26.95 -43.59
CA MET A 1 -19.53 -27.12 -42.57
C MET A 1 -19.14 -25.85 -41.76
N PRO A 2 -19.97 -24.82 -41.61
CA PRO A 2 -19.62 -23.63 -40.77
C PRO A 2 -19.90 -23.77 -39.29
N ASP A 3 -20.73 -24.73 -38.86
CA ASP A 3 -21.25 -24.81 -37.49
C ASP A 3 -20.25 -25.40 -36.48
N ALA A 4 -19.45 -26.39 -36.89
CA ALA A 4 -18.47 -27.05 -36.02
C ALA A 4 -17.28 -26.11 -35.67
N THR A 5 -16.85 -25.28 -36.61
CA THR A 5 -15.76 -24.31 -36.40
C THR A 5 -16.21 -23.18 -35.49
N ARG A 6 -17.47 -22.74 -35.60
CA ARG A 6 -18.08 -21.70 -34.75
C ARG A 6 -18.28 -22.20 -33.31
N ARG A 7 -18.66 -23.47 -33.13
CA ARG A 7 -18.78 -24.10 -31.80
C ARG A 7 -17.43 -24.27 -31.12
N ARG A 8 -16.39 -24.72 -31.84
CA ARG A 8 -15.02 -24.81 -31.31
C ARG A 8 -14.46 -23.46 -30.90
N ALA A 9 -14.65 -22.42 -31.70
CA ALA A 9 -14.22 -21.07 -31.37
C ALA A 9 -14.96 -20.51 -30.12
N SER A 10 -16.26 -20.80 -29.97
CA SER A 10 -17.03 -20.44 -28.78
C SER A 10 -16.57 -21.18 -27.52
N THR A 11 -16.24 -22.46 -27.63
CA THR A 11 -15.73 -23.28 -26.52
C THR A 11 -14.35 -22.79 -26.06
N ASN A 12 -13.44 -22.54 -27.00
CA ASN A 12 -12.12 -22.01 -26.68
C ASN A 12 -12.17 -20.65 -26.00
N ARG A 13 -13.07 -19.75 -26.43
CA ARG A 13 -13.27 -18.46 -25.80
C ARG A 13 -13.79 -18.59 -24.37
N LYS A 14 -14.76 -19.46 -24.10
CA LYS A 14 -15.25 -19.74 -22.75
C LYS A 14 -14.15 -20.35 -21.88
N MET A 15 -13.34 -21.24 -22.41
CA MET A 15 -12.22 -21.82 -21.70
C MET A 15 -11.20 -20.74 -21.28
N ASP A 16 -10.85 -19.80 -22.17
CA ASP A 16 -9.97 -18.68 -21.85
C ASP A 16 -10.57 -17.76 -20.78
N GLU A 17 -11.90 -17.52 -20.83
CA GLU A 17 -12.63 -16.73 -19.85
C GLU A 17 -12.56 -17.37 -18.45
N ILE A 18 -12.65 -18.70 -18.34
CA ILE A 18 -12.54 -19.46 -17.09
C ILE A 18 -11.07 -19.53 -16.60
N MET A 19 -10.12 -19.72 -17.50
CA MET A 19 -8.70 -19.83 -17.14
C MET A 19 -8.10 -18.52 -16.61
N ARG A 20 -8.66 -17.36 -16.97
CA ARG A 20 -8.19 -16.07 -16.51
C ARG A 20 -8.42 -15.87 -14.99
N PRO A 21 -9.62 -16.00 -14.43
CA PRO A 21 -9.85 -15.93 -12.98
C PRO A 21 -9.17 -17.09 -12.20
N ALA A 22 -9.00 -18.25 -12.80
CA ALA A 22 -8.30 -19.38 -12.17
C ALA A 22 -6.87 -19.07 -11.72
N ARG A 23 -6.21 -18.07 -12.34
CA ARG A 23 -4.88 -17.59 -11.91
C ARG A 23 -4.86 -17.02 -10.49
N ARG A 24 -6.00 -16.63 -9.97
CA ARG A 24 -6.16 -16.06 -8.61
C ARG A 24 -6.41 -17.13 -7.55
N LEU A 25 -6.58 -18.39 -7.96
CA LEU A 25 -6.84 -19.52 -7.10
C LEU A 25 -5.64 -20.48 -7.10
N PRO A 26 -5.41 -21.21 -6.00
CA PRO A 26 -4.34 -22.21 -5.92
C PRO A 26 -4.73 -23.50 -6.67
N LEU A 27 -5.02 -23.39 -7.96
CA LEU A 27 -5.40 -24.51 -8.81
C LEU A 27 -4.26 -24.90 -9.75
N THR A 28 -4.10 -26.20 -10.00
CA THR A 28 -3.19 -26.73 -11.02
C THR A 28 -3.79 -26.43 -12.40
N ARG A 29 -3.17 -25.52 -13.15
CA ARG A 29 -3.70 -25.02 -14.44
C ARG A 29 -3.90 -26.13 -15.45
N GLN A 30 -2.93 -27.07 -15.52
CA GLN A 30 -3.01 -28.18 -16.47
C GLN A 30 -4.24 -29.04 -16.18
N VAL A 31 -4.45 -29.42 -14.92
CA VAL A 31 -5.62 -30.22 -14.51
C VAL A 31 -6.92 -29.52 -14.87
N LEU A 32 -7.00 -28.19 -14.61
CA LEU A 32 -8.19 -27.42 -14.97
C LEU A 32 -8.41 -27.39 -16.48
N ALA A 33 -7.36 -27.16 -17.26
CA ALA A 33 -7.43 -27.16 -18.74
C ALA A 33 -7.92 -28.51 -19.28
N ASP A 34 -7.32 -29.61 -18.84
CA ASP A 34 -7.68 -30.98 -19.26
C ASP A 34 -9.15 -31.31 -18.94
N GLN A 35 -9.65 -30.87 -17.78
CA GLN A 35 -11.05 -31.06 -17.40
C GLN A 35 -12.01 -30.21 -18.23
N LEU A 36 -11.60 -28.96 -18.58
CA LEU A 36 -12.43 -28.07 -19.39
C LEU A 36 -12.54 -28.52 -20.84
N GLU A 37 -11.53 -29.22 -21.39
CA GLU A 37 -11.56 -29.78 -22.76
C GLU A 37 -12.69 -30.79 -22.95
N THR A 38 -13.01 -31.54 -21.90
CA THR A 38 -14.04 -32.59 -21.91
C THR A 38 -15.37 -32.14 -21.29
N ALA A 39 -15.41 -30.93 -20.71
CA ALA A 39 -16.56 -30.41 -19.99
C ALA A 39 -17.72 -30.01 -20.91
N THR A 40 -18.93 -30.31 -20.51
CA THR A 40 -20.14 -29.78 -21.14
C THR A 40 -20.30 -28.29 -20.88
N PRO A 41 -21.07 -27.56 -21.71
CA PRO A 41 -21.33 -26.12 -21.48
C PRO A 41 -21.89 -25.82 -20.07
N ALA A 42 -22.76 -26.68 -19.53
CA ALA A 42 -23.31 -26.52 -18.18
C ALA A 42 -22.26 -26.71 -17.08
N GLN A 43 -21.32 -27.65 -17.27
CA GLN A 43 -20.19 -27.85 -16.36
C GLN A 43 -19.21 -26.64 -16.39
N MET A 44 -18.92 -26.11 -17.57
CA MET A 44 -18.10 -24.90 -17.70
C MET A 44 -18.73 -23.71 -16.98
N GLU A 45 -20.05 -23.52 -17.13
CA GLU A 45 -20.77 -22.46 -16.45
C GLU A 45 -20.80 -22.65 -14.93
N PHE A 46 -20.92 -23.87 -14.46
CA PHE A 46 -20.82 -24.18 -13.04
C PHE A 46 -19.42 -23.85 -12.48
N VAL A 47 -18.36 -24.27 -13.18
CA VAL A 47 -16.97 -24.02 -12.77
C VAL A 47 -16.68 -22.52 -12.74
N ASP A 48 -17.11 -21.76 -13.76
CA ASP A 48 -16.94 -20.32 -13.80
C ASP A 48 -17.63 -19.64 -12.62
N ARG A 49 -18.91 -19.94 -12.40
CA ARG A 49 -19.69 -19.39 -11.29
C ARG A 49 -19.09 -19.75 -9.94
N TRP A 50 -18.65 -21.00 -9.74
CA TRP A 50 -18.03 -21.44 -8.51
C TRP A 50 -16.70 -20.72 -8.23
N MET A 51 -15.83 -20.61 -9.25
CA MET A 51 -14.55 -19.91 -9.09
C MET A 51 -14.73 -18.42 -8.80
N ASN A 52 -15.67 -17.76 -9.45
CA ASN A 52 -15.97 -16.36 -9.19
C ASN A 52 -16.50 -16.16 -7.77
N ALA A 53 -17.38 -17.02 -7.28
CA ALA A 53 -17.87 -17.01 -5.90
C ALA A 53 -16.74 -17.25 -4.88
N GLU A 54 -15.81 -18.17 -5.15
CA GLU A 54 -14.65 -18.43 -4.29
C GLU A 54 -13.69 -17.23 -4.25
N ILE A 55 -13.43 -16.61 -5.41
CA ILE A 55 -12.60 -15.40 -5.48
C ILE A 55 -13.25 -14.26 -4.69
N GLU A 56 -14.54 -14.03 -4.85
CA GLU A 56 -15.28 -13.00 -4.13
C GLU A 56 -15.24 -13.24 -2.62
N SER A 57 -15.47 -14.46 -2.17
CA SER A 57 -15.39 -14.87 -0.76
C SER A 57 -14.01 -14.62 -0.17
N ARG A 58 -12.92 -14.96 -0.90
CA ARG A 58 -11.54 -14.70 -0.48
C ARG A 58 -11.22 -13.21 -0.41
N GLU A 59 -11.67 -12.43 -1.38
CA GLU A 59 -11.48 -10.98 -1.38
C GLU A 59 -12.27 -10.32 -0.23
N ALA A 60 -13.49 -10.74 0.05
CA ALA A 60 -14.26 -10.27 1.20
C ALA A 60 -13.55 -10.58 2.52
N SER A 61 -13.10 -11.83 2.70
CA SER A 61 -12.33 -12.26 3.86
C SER A 61 -11.03 -11.48 4.02
N LYS A 62 -10.33 -11.19 2.90
CA LYS A 62 -9.11 -10.38 2.88
C LYS A 62 -9.40 -8.94 3.36
N ARG A 63 -10.44 -8.31 2.81
CA ARG A 63 -10.85 -6.93 3.19
C ARG A 63 -11.20 -6.81 4.67
N THR A 64 -11.85 -7.81 5.25
CA THR A 64 -12.19 -7.85 6.67
C THR A 64 -10.95 -8.01 7.56
N ARG A 65 -9.96 -8.79 7.15
CA ARG A 65 -8.76 -9.10 7.93
C ARG A 65 -7.69 -8.01 7.86
N LEU A 66 -7.54 -7.34 6.72
CA LEU A 66 -6.46 -6.38 6.47
C LEU A 66 -6.39 -5.24 7.49
N PRO A 67 -7.49 -4.58 7.91
CA PRO A 67 -7.42 -3.50 8.89
C PRO A 67 -6.84 -3.95 10.24
N GLY A 68 -7.19 -5.17 10.71
CA GLY A 68 -6.63 -5.74 11.93
C GLY A 68 -5.15 -6.09 11.82
N GLN A 69 -4.66 -6.40 10.61
CA GLN A 69 -3.25 -6.71 10.36
C GLN A 69 -2.37 -5.49 10.14
N ALA A 70 -2.97 -4.33 9.83
CA ALA A 70 -2.24 -3.11 9.53
C ALA A 70 -1.54 -2.51 10.76
N GLY A 71 -2.06 -2.73 11.97
CA GLY A 71 -1.49 -2.19 13.20
C GLY A 71 -1.90 -0.74 13.50
N PHE A 72 -3.04 -0.29 12.99
CA PHE A 72 -3.54 1.07 13.28
C PHE A 72 -3.84 1.25 14.78
N PRO A 73 -3.40 2.39 15.39
CA PRO A 73 -3.66 2.65 16.80
C PRO A 73 -5.12 2.99 17.12
N ALA A 74 -5.88 3.44 16.11
CA ALA A 74 -7.27 3.82 16.23
C ALA A 74 -8.04 3.62 14.92
N ALA A 75 -9.36 3.56 14.99
CA ALA A 75 -10.23 3.61 13.82
C ALA A 75 -10.48 5.08 13.44
N LYS A 76 -10.05 5.48 12.25
CA LYS A 76 -10.26 6.81 11.66
C LYS A 76 -10.81 6.65 10.25
N GLU A 77 -11.79 7.51 9.90
CA GLU A 77 -12.45 7.47 8.58
C GLU A 77 -12.28 8.80 7.85
N LEU A 78 -12.36 8.77 6.52
CA LEU A 78 -12.25 9.98 5.70
C LEU A 78 -13.50 10.86 5.78
N ASP A 79 -14.66 10.25 6.06
CA ASP A 79 -15.96 10.95 6.12
C ASP A 79 -16.00 11.94 7.30
N ASP A 80 -15.26 11.63 8.38
CA ASP A 80 -15.16 12.47 9.58
C ASP A 80 -13.98 13.46 9.52
N TYR A 81 -13.28 13.54 8.36
CA TYR A 81 -12.05 14.32 8.27
C TYR A 81 -12.29 15.76 7.81
N ASP A 82 -11.81 16.74 8.59
CA ASP A 82 -11.83 18.15 8.23
C ASP A 82 -10.68 18.54 7.28
N TRP A 83 -11.01 18.76 6.02
CA TRP A 83 -10.07 19.10 4.96
C TRP A 83 -9.64 20.57 4.92
N GLN A 84 -10.27 21.47 5.70
CA GLN A 84 -10.01 22.92 5.62
C GLN A 84 -8.56 23.28 5.96
N ASN A 85 -7.90 22.45 6.75
CA ASN A 85 -6.54 22.67 7.20
C ASN A 85 -5.47 22.06 6.31
N VAL A 86 -5.85 21.38 5.22
CA VAL A 86 -4.94 20.68 4.32
C VAL A 86 -4.69 21.51 3.07
N ARG A 87 -3.44 21.80 2.79
CA ARG A 87 -3.00 22.35 1.51
C ARG A 87 -2.48 21.26 0.63
N MET A 88 -3.09 21.12 -0.53
CA MET A 88 -2.68 20.18 -1.55
C MET A 88 -1.50 20.73 -2.36
N PRO A 89 -0.60 19.87 -2.88
CA PRO A 89 0.33 20.26 -3.93
C PRO A 89 -0.42 20.82 -5.14
N ALA A 90 0.24 21.72 -5.91
CA ALA A 90 -0.40 22.43 -7.01
C ALA A 90 -0.92 21.51 -8.14
N ASP A 91 -0.29 20.36 -8.30
CA ASP A 91 -0.59 19.35 -9.31
C ASP A 91 -1.49 18.21 -8.79
N TRP A 92 -1.99 18.32 -7.55
CA TRP A 92 -2.86 17.31 -6.95
C TRP A 92 -4.16 17.87 -6.42
N GLN A 93 -5.21 17.06 -6.54
CA GLN A 93 -6.52 17.37 -6.00
C GLN A 93 -6.87 16.41 -4.87
N ARG A 94 -7.76 16.83 -3.98
CA ARG A 94 -8.33 16.01 -2.90
C ARG A 94 -8.85 14.66 -3.41
N SER A 95 -9.54 14.67 -4.55
CA SER A 95 -10.08 13.46 -5.19
C SER A 95 -9.00 12.42 -5.51
N GLY A 96 -7.80 12.85 -5.93
CA GLY A 96 -6.68 11.96 -6.20
C GLY A 96 -6.14 11.28 -4.93
N LEU A 97 -6.09 12.01 -3.81
CA LEU A 97 -5.70 11.44 -2.53
C LEU A 97 -6.79 10.50 -1.98
N GLU A 98 -8.06 10.92 -2.05
CA GLU A 98 -9.19 10.10 -1.63
C GLU A 98 -9.37 8.84 -2.46
N SER A 99 -9.10 8.87 -3.76
CA SER A 99 -9.15 7.68 -4.61
C SER A 99 -7.99 6.71 -4.38
N LEU A 100 -6.97 7.13 -3.64
CA LEU A 100 -5.71 6.41 -3.43
C LEU A 100 -4.88 6.27 -4.72
N GLY A 101 -5.01 7.22 -5.65
CA GLY A 101 -4.32 7.20 -6.94
C GLY A 101 -2.78 7.10 -6.85
N PHE A 102 -2.19 7.53 -5.72
CA PHE A 102 -0.77 7.36 -5.43
C PHE A 102 -0.32 5.89 -5.29
N LEU A 103 -1.25 4.95 -5.18
CA LEU A 103 -0.95 3.52 -5.15
C LEU A 103 -0.88 2.88 -6.55
N ASP A 104 -1.37 3.55 -7.58
CA ASP A 104 -1.37 3.03 -8.96
C ASP A 104 0.04 3.05 -9.56
N GLY A 105 0.79 4.13 -9.32
CA GLY A 105 2.23 4.17 -9.48
C GLY A 105 2.83 4.41 -8.10
N PRO A 106 3.71 3.57 -7.56
CA PRO A 106 4.14 3.71 -6.17
C PRO A 106 4.74 5.09 -5.91
N GLU A 107 3.90 6.01 -5.40
CA GLU A 107 4.25 7.37 -5.06
C GLU A 107 4.23 7.55 -3.55
N ASP A 108 5.21 8.26 -3.00
CA ASP A 108 5.27 8.59 -1.58
C ASP A 108 4.46 9.85 -1.28
N VAL A 109 3.84 9.87 -0.11
CA VAL A 109 3.03 10.98 0.39
C VAL A 109 3.64 11.50 1.69
N VAL A 110 3.97 12.78 1.74
CA VAL A 110 4.45 13.43 2.97
C VAL A 110 3.40 14.41 3.50
N MET A 111 2.98 14.16 4.72
CA MET A 111 2.04 15.00 5.46
C MET A 111 2.82 15.81 6.49
N PHE A 112 3.08 17.08 6.18
CA PHE A 112 3.87 17.99 6.99
C PHE A 112 3.00 19.01 7.72
N GLY A 113 3.35 19.37 8.94
CA GLY A 113 2.73 20.46 9.67
C GLY A 113 2.75 20.30 11.20
N PRO A 114 2.26 21.31 11.94
CA PRO A 114 2.28 21.32 13.40
C PRO A 114 1.56 20.12 14.03
N PRO A 115 1.90 19.75 15.27
CA PRO A 115 1.14 18.73 16.02
C PRO A 115 -0.35 19.10 16.16
N GLY A 116 -1.20 18.06 16.14
CA GLY A 116 -2.67 18.25 16.35
C GLY A 116 -3.42 18.74 15.11
N THR A 117 -2.81 18.78 13.93
CA THR A 117 -3.45 19.25 12.68
C THR A 117 -4.15 18.14 11.87
N GLY A 118 -4.22 16.91 12.38
CA GLY A 118 -4.97 15.83 11.73
C GLY A 118 -4.16 14.93 10.78
N LYS A 119 -2.84 15.09 10.66
CA LYS A 119 -1.99 14.27 9.78
C LYS A 119 -2.14 12.77 10.02
N THR A 120 -1.94 12.33 11.27
CA THR A 120 -2.09 10.93 11.68
C THR A 120 -3.51 10.42 11.40
N HIS A 121 -4.55 11.25 11.66
CA HIS A 121 -5.92 10.91 11.32
C HIS A 121 -6.05 10.60 9.83
N LEU A 122 -5.59 11.50 8.97
CA LEU A 122 -5.68 11.34 7.52
C LEU A 122 -4.91 10.10 7.05
N ALA A 123 -3.69 9.90 7.54
CA ALA A 123 -2.86 8.74 7.18
C ALA A 123 -3.54 7.42 7.55
N ILE A 124 -4.14 7.32 8.75
CA ILE A 124 -4.90 6.14 9.18
C ILE A 124 -6.15 5.96 8.32
N ALA A 125 -6.91 7.02 8.06
CA ALA A 125 -8.14 6.96 7.26
C ALA A 125 -7.87 6.48 5.83
N LEU A 126 -6.82 6.98 5.18
CA LEU A 126 -6.35 6.50 3.87
C LEU A 126 -5.93 5.02 3.92
N GLY A 127 -5.16 4.63 4.93
CA GLY A 127 -4.74 3.24 5.11
C GLY A 127 -5.93 2.29 5.33
N ARG A 128 -6.91 2.68 6.11
CA ARG A 128 -8.15 1.90 6.31
C ARG A 128 -8.97 1.79 5.02
N LYS A 129 -9.08 2.88 4.26
CA LYS A 129 -9.71 2.85 2.95
C LYS A 129 -8.98 1.90 2.00
N ALA A 130 -7.64 1.93 1.96
CA ALA A 130 -6.83 1.00 1.19
C ALA A 130 -7.10 -0.46 1.59
N CYS A 131 -7.15 -0.77 2.88
CA CYS A 131 -7.49 -2.10 3.38
C CYS A 131 -8.88 -2.57 2.89
N ARG A 132 -9.90 -1.69 2.90
CA ARG A 132 -11.24 -2.00 2.37
C ARG A 132 -11.24 -2.26 0.86
N GLN A 133 -10.28 -1.70 0.13
CA GLN A 133 -10.06 -2.00 -1.28
C GLN A 133 -9.20 -3.26 -1.51
N GLY A 134 -8.83 -3.99 -0.43
CA GLY A 134 -8.03 -5.20 -0.51
C GLY A 134 -6.52 -4.95 -0.61
N VAL A 135 -6.07 -3.71 -0.37
CA VAL A 135 -4.65 -3.33 -0.37
C VAL A 135 -4.04 -3.63 0.99
N PRO A 136 -2.95 -4.42 1.08
CA PRO A 136 -2.23 -4.65 2.32
C PRO A 136 -1.53 -3.37 2.79
N VAL A 137 -1.79 -2.98 4.05
CA VAL A 137 -1.19 -1.79 4.69
C VAL A 137 -0.42 -2.22 5.95
N ARG A 138 0.65 -1.49 6.27
CA ARG A 138 1.35 -1.54 7.55
C ARG A 138 1.46 -0.14 8.12
N PHE A 139 1.14 -0.01 9.40
CA PHE A 139 1.27 1.23 10.15
C PHE A 139 2.36 1.07 11.22
N TYR A 140 3.26 2.05 11.28
CA TYR A 140 4.30 2.15 12.30
C TYR A 140 4.45 3.61 12.72
N THR A 141 4.77 3.86 13.98
CA THR A 141 5.47 5.10 14.33
C THR A 141 6.94 4.96 13.92
N ALA A 142 7.60 6.07 13.55
CA ALA A 142 9.00 6.03 13.15
C ALA A 142 9.89 5.42 14.24
N ALA A 143 9.71 5.84 15.51
CA ALA A 143 10.42 5.27 16.64
C ALA A 143 10.14 3.78 16.82
N GLY A 144 8.87 3.35 16.71
CA GLY A 144 8.48 1.95 16.84
C GLY A 144 9.08 1.06 15.73
N LEU A 145 9.13 1.57 14.50
CA LEU A 145 9.76 0.87 13.38
C LEU A 145 11.28 0.70 13.60
N VAL A 146 11.98 1.78 13.98
CA VAL A 146 13.42 1.74 14.28
C VAL A 146 13.72 0.73 15.38
N MET A 147 13.01 0.78 16.50
CA MET A 147 13.19 -0.17 17.60
C MET A 147 12.98 -1.63 17.16
N ARG A 148 11.99 -1.87 16.33
CA ARG A 148 11.68 -3.20 15.78
C ARG A 148 12.79 -3.69 14.87
N LEU A 149 13.32 -2.83 14.00
CA LEU A 149 14.41 -3.17 13.08
C LEU A 149 15.73 -3.41 13.83
N LEU A 150 16.07 -2.56 14.80
CA LEU A 150 17.26 -2.74 15.67
C LEU A 150 17.21 -4.08 16.40
N ARG A 151 16.07 -4.41 17.00
CA ARG A 151 15.87 -5.70 17.65
C ARG A 151 16.04 -6.86 16.65
N ALA A 152 15.40 -6.78 15.49
CA ALA A 152 15.53 -7.81 14.45
C ALA A 152 16.98 -7.95 13.96
N ASN A 153 17.72 -6.84 13.84
CA ASN A 153 19.14 -6.84 13.49
C ASN A 153 19.99 -7.55 14.55
N THR A 154 19.81 -7.22 15.83
CA THR A 154 20.51 -7.87 16.96
C THR A 154 20.20 -9.37 17.04
N GLU A 155 18.96 -9.78 16.72
CA GLU A 155 18.55 -11.19 16.71
C GLU A 155 18.95 -11.95 15.42
N GLY A 156 19.58 -11.31 14.44
CA GLY A 156 19.92 -11.92 13.14
C GLY A 156 18.68 -12.22 12.27
N LYS A 157 17.58 -11.51 12.48
CA LYS A 157 16.29 -11.71 11.79
C LYS A 157 15.87 -10.54 10.90
N LEU A 158 16.81 -9.61 10.63
CA LEU A 158 16.52 -8.38 9.88
C LEU A 158 15.89 -8.66 8.52
N ASP A 159 16.45 -9.57 7.74
CA ASP A 159 15.93 -9.90 6.40
C ASP A 159 14.49 -10.42 6.45
N ARG A 160 14.17 -11.24 7.45
CA ARG A 160 12.80 -11.73 7.65
C ARG A 160 11.84 -10.60 7.98
N GLU A 161 12.28 -9.63 8.78
CA GLU A 161 11.49 -8.48 9.14
C GLU A 161 11.25 -7.56 7.92
N LEU A 162 12.30 -7.26 7.17
CA LEU A 162 12.20 -6.49 5.93
C LEU A 162 11.27 -7.16 4.90
N GLN A 163 11.37 -8.49 4.74
CA GLN A 163 10.45 -9.26 3.89
C GLN A 163 9.00 -9.21 4.39
N ALA A 164 8.78 -9.14 5.70
CA ALA A 164 7.43 -9.00 6.26
C ALA A 164 6.83 -7.61 5.99
N ILE A 165 7.66 -6.55 6.04
CA ILE A 165 7.29 -5.19 5.68
C ILE A 165 7.01 -5.09 4.17
N ALA A 166 7.85 -5.72 3.34
CA ALA A 166 7.72 -5.72 1.88
C ALA A 166 6.44 -6.39 1.34
N LYS A 167 5.69 -7.11 2.17
CA LYS A 167 4.36 -7.65 1.79
C LYS A 167 3.25 -6.60 1.76
N ALA A 168 3.46 -5.43 2.33
CA ALA A 168 2.53 -4.31 2.22
C ALA A 168 2.63 -3.65 0.84
N ARG A 169 1.55 -3.06 0.37
CA ARG A 169 1.55 -2.15 -0.79
C ARG A 169 1.62 -0.69 -0.35
N MET A 170 1.20 -0.43 0.88
CA MET A 170 1.24 0.88 1.51
C MET A 170 1.85 0.75 2.91
N ILE A 171 2.81 1.59 3.21
CA ILE A 171 3.41 1.71 4.54
C ILE A 171 3.06 3.10 5.08
N VAL A 172 2.60 3.19 6.32
CA VAL A 172 2.46 4.46 7.03
C VAL A 172 3.58 4.54 8.06
N ILE A 173 4.38 5.60 7.99
CA ILE A 173 5.42 5.93 8.98
C ILE A 173 5.01 7.24 9.64
N ASP A 174 4.42 7.10 10.82
CA ASP A 174 3.88 8.22 11.59
C ASP A 174 4.94 8.82 12.53
N GLU A 175 4.82 10.11 12.82
CA GLU A 175 5.67 10.85 13.75
C GLU A 175 7.17 10.88 13.37
N LEU A 176 7.49 10.93 12.07
CA LEU A 176 8.86 11.06 11.63
C LEU A 176 9.47 12.39 12.10
N GLY A 177 10.60 12.31 12.80
CA GLY A 177 11.33 13.48 13.29
C GLY A 177 10.87 14.01 14.65
N TYR A 178 9.94 13.36 15.34
CA TYR A 178 9.58 13.71 16.72
C TYR A 178 10.66 13.30 17.73
N VAL A 179 11.38 12.23 17.44
CA VAL A 179 12.51 11.76 18.22
C VAL A 179 13.71 11.66 17.29
N PRO A 180 14.91 12.13 17.71
CA PRO A 180 16.13 11.92 16.95
C PRO A 180 16.39 10.42 16.75
N ILE A 181 16.81 10.05 15.55
CA ILE A 181 17.16 8.68 15.20
C ILE A 181 18.68 8.61 15.15
N ASP A 182 19.27 7.62 15.77
CA ASP A 182 20.71 7.38 15.69
C ASP A 182 21.14 6.88 14.31
N GLU A 183 22.45 6.79 14.08
CA GLU A 183 23.01 6.42 12.78
C GLU A 183 22.55 5.01 12.35
N GLU A 184 22.53 4.05 13.27
CA GLU A 184 22.10 2.68 12.96
C GLU A 184 20.61 2.62 12.62
N GLY A 185 19.77 3.28 13.41
CA GLY A 185 18.34 3.38 13.16
C GLY A 185 18.03 4.08 11.84
N SER A 186 18.78 5.15 11.53
CA SER A 186 18.68 5.87 10.27
C SER A 186 18.99 4.99 9.06
N ARG A 187 20.07 4.21 9.14
CA ARG A 187 20.47 3.24 8.12
C ARG A 187 19.39 2.17 7.91
N LEU A 188 18.81 1.65 8.99
CA LEU A 188 17.76 0.63 8.91
C LEU A 188 16.46 1.21 8.33
N LEU A 189 16.10 2.44 8.69
CA LEU A 189 14.92 3.10 8.12
C LEU A 189 15.13 3.41 6.63
N PHE A 190 16.34 3.85 6.25
CA PHE A 190 16.69 4.01 4.84
C PHE A 190 16.56 2.70 4.06
N GLN A 191 16.94 1.57 4.63
CA GLN A 191 16.82 0.26 4.00
C GLN A 191 15.36 -0.11 3.74
N VAL A 192 14.42 0.27 4.63
CA VAL A 192 12.98 0.10 4.39
C VAL A 192 12.54 0.97 3.21
N ALA A 193 12.93 2.24 3.16
CA ALA A 193 12.57 3.14 2.06
C ALA A 193 13.16 2.65 0.71
N ALA A 194 14.42 2.21 0.71
CA ALA A 194 15.07 1.65 -0.47
C ALA A 194 14.38 0.38 -0.99
N ASN A 195 13.95 -0.51 -0.10
CA ASN A 195 13.21 -1.71 -0.48
C ASN A 195 11.80 -1.41 -0.98
N ALA A 196 11.20 -0.32 -0.53
CA ALA A 196 9.87 0.14 -0.96
C ALA A 196 9.89 0.80 -2.34
N TYR A 197 11.05 1.29 -2.77
CA TYR A 197 11.20 2.01 -4.03
C TYR A 197 10.60 1.24 -5.21
N GLU A 198 9.82 1.92 -6.06
CA GLU A 198 9.10 1.39 -7.22
C GLU A 198 8.09 0.24 -6.97
N THR A 199 7.93 -0.20 -5.71
CA THR A 199 7.06 -1.35 -5.39
C THR A 199 5.96 -1.05 -4.39
N GLN A 200 6.20 -0.08 -3.50
CA GLN A 200 5.29 0.30 -2.42
C GLN A 200 5.18 1.81 -2.36
N SER A 201 4.09 2.32 -1.75
CA SER A 201 3.95 3.73 -1.40
C SER A 201 4.15 3.91 0.09
N ILE A 202 4.93 4.90 0.49
CA ILE A 202 5.08 5.26 1.89
C ILE A 202 4.35 6.57 2.18
N VAL A 203 3.53 6.58 3.21
CA VAL A 203 2.89 7.78 3.74
C VAL A 203 3.61 8.19 5.01
N TYR A 204 4.32 9.30 4.95
CA TYR A 204 5.01 9.88 6.10
C TYR A 204 4.16 10.94 6.76
N THR A 205 4.08 10.96 8.08
CA THR A 205 3.62 12.14 8.83
C THR A 205 4.79 12.74 9.61
N THR A 206 4.91 14.05 9.58
CA THR A 206 6.03 14.75 10.20
C THR A 206 5.64 16.16 10.63
N ASN A 207 6.38 16.74 11.58
CA ASN A 207 6.30 18.15 11.94
C ASN A 207 7.47 18.96 11.37
N ILE A 208 8.37 18.33 10.61
CA ILE A 208 9.58 18.91 10.06
C ILE A 208 9.46 18.92 8.54
N GLU A 209 9.71 20.05 7.90
CA GLU A 209 9.80 20.15 6.43
C GLU A 209 10.88 19.21 5.89
N SER A 210 10.66 18.70 4.68
CA SER A 210 11.60 17.76 4.02
C SER A 210 13.05 18.28 3.98
N GLY A 211 13.25 19.56 3.77
CA GLY A 211 14.57 20.22 3.87
C GLY A 211 15.24 20.14 5.25
N GLY A 212 14.48 19.82 6.29
CA GLY A 212 14.98 19.65 7.67
C GLY A 212 15.31 18.20 8.04
N TRP A 213 15.05 17.23 7.17
CA TRP A 213 15.21 15.80 7.47
C TRP A 213 16.68 15.38 7.72
N GLY A 214 17.67 16.12 7.19
CA GLY A 214 19.06 15.89 7.53
C GLY A 214 19.36 15.88 9.02
N ARG A 215 18.62 16.65 9.81
CA ARG A 215 18.72 16.66 11.27
C ARG A 215 18.05 15.47 11.94
N VAL A 216 17.03 14.89 11.29
CA VAL A 216 16.31 13.71 11.80
C VAL A 216 17.17 12.46 11.69
N PHE A 217 17.85 12.33 10.55
CA PHE A 217 18.66 11.15 10.22
C PHE A 217 20.14 11.30 10.64
N GLY A 218 20.54 12.43 11.23
CA GLY A 218 21.92 12.67 11.62
C GLY A 218 22.92 12.77 10.44
N ASP A 219 22.48 12.49 9.22
CA ASP A 219 23.25 12.54 7.98
C ASP A 219 22.44 13.21 6.87
N PRO A 220 22.89 14.38 6.36
CA PRO A 220 22.26 15.08 5.25
C PRO A 220 22.20 14.24 3.97
N ASN A 221 23.20 13.36 3.72
CA ASN A 221 23.22 12.51 2.54
C ASN A 221 22.17 11.40 2.63
N MET A 222 21.96 10.83 3.82
CA MET A 222 20.91 9.84 4.07
C MET A 222 19.52 10.42 3.88
N ALA A 223 19.30 11.63 4.41
CA ALA A 223 18.05 12.36 4.21
C ALA A 223 17.83 12.70 2.73
N ALA A 224 18.86 13.22 2.05
CA ALA A 224 18.82 13.46 0.62
C ALA A 224 18.55 12.18 -0.16
N ALA A 225 19.16 11.06 0.22
CA ALA A 225 18.93 9.76 -0.43
C ALA A 225 17.50 9.26 -0.26
N ILE A 226 16.87 9.43 0.92
CA ILE A 226 15.45 9.12 1.12
C ILE A 226 14.58 10.04 0.24
N CYS A 227 14.88 11.34 0.22
CA CYS A 227 14.19 12.29 -0.65
C CYS A 227 14.42 11.99 -2.14
N VAL A 228 15.62 11.53 -2.53
CA VAL A 228 16.02 11.22 -3.91
C VAL A 228 15.46 9.89 -4.36
N LEU A 229 15.42 8.85 -3.53
CA LEU A 229 14.73 7.60 -3.83
C LEU A 229 13.25 7.85 -4.14
N SER A 230 12.67 8.86 -3.48
CA SER A 230 11.31 9.31 -3.75
C SER A 230 11.19 10.26 -4.96
N SER A 231 12.29 10.77 -5.57
CA SER A 231 12.24 11.86 -6.58
C SER A 231 13.08 11.70 -7.85
N CYS A 232 13.94 10.67 -8.01
CA CYS A 232 15.00 10.70 -9.04
C CYS A 232 14.58 10.45 -10.50
N TYR A 233 13.35 10.01 -10.84
CA TYR A 233 12.94 9.83 -12.25
C TYR A 233 11.47 10.15 -12.57
N ARG A 234 10.66 10.38 -11.56
CA ARG A 234 9.32 10.99 -11.63
C ARG A 234 9.15 11.84 -10.37
N PRO A 235 8.33 12.90 -10.32
CA PRO A 235 7.97 13.56 -9.09
C PRO A 235 7.08 12.61 -8.25
N VAL A 236 7.73 11.64 -7.59
CA VAL A 236 7.07 10.53 -6.86
C VAL A 236 6.72 10.95 -5.43
N TRP A 237 7.13 12.17 -5.06
CA TRP A 237 6.97 12.76 -3.75
C TRP A 237 5.88 13.82 -3.75
N ARG A 238 4.87 13.63 -2.90
CA ARG A 238 3.76 14.59 -2.74
C ARG A 238 3.77 15.13 -1.32
N GLU A 239 4.12 16.40 -1.14
CA GLU A 239 4.15 17.05 0.16
C GLU A 239 2.84 17.81 0.40
N PHE A 240 2.12 17.41 1.42
CA PHE A 240 0.88 18.03 1.87
C PHE A 240 1.17 18.81 3.14
N SER A 241 0.87 20.11 3.17
CA SER A 241 1.05 20.92 4.35
C SER A 241 -0.25 21.10 5.13
N PHE A 242 -0.13 21.06 6.46
CA PHE A 242 -1.24 21.17 7.40
C PHE A 242 -1.09 22.42 8.24
N ARG A 243 -2.18 23.14 8.48
CA ARG A 243 -2.21 24.33 9.32
C ARG A 243 -3.08 24.10 10.55
N LYS A 244 -2.78 24.79 11.67
CA LYS A 244 -3.73 24.87 12.77
C LYS A 244 -4.92 25.70 12.32
N SER A 245 -6.13 25.23 12.57
CA SER A 245 -7.33 26.04 12.48
C SER A 245 -7.16 27.23 13.43
N GLY A 246 -7.11 28.43 12.90
CA GLY A 246 -7.10 29.65 13.68
C GLY A 246 -8.48 29.81 14.32
N ARG A 247 -8.66 29.33 15.55
CA ARG A 247 -9.63 29.96 16.47
C ARG A 247 -8.84 31.03 17.20
N PHE A 248 -9.05 32.27 16.81
CA PHE A 248 -8.85 33.41 17.66
C PHE A 248 -10.07 33.55 18.57
#